data_334bf09b6c6c5cfdfd5553918d098a01
#
_entry.id   334bf09b6c6c5cfdfd5553918d098a01
#
_cell.length_a   1.000
_cell.length_b   1.000
_cell.length_c   1.000
_cell.angle_alpha   90.00
_cell.angle_beta   90.00
_cell.angle_gamma   90.00
#
_symmetry.space_group_name_H-M   'P 1'
#
loop_
_entity.id
_entity.type
_entity.pdbx_description
1 polymer ?
#
loop_
_entity_poly.entity_id
_entity_poly.type
_entity_poly.pdbx_seq_one_letter_code
_entity_poly.pdbx_strand_id
1 'polypeptide(L)'
;LLKRTTINFVNDTFRKNANWKILDIGCGYTAHKNASVIADIQDLSNFYENKNFIQITEKKLPFKDKEFDFVIASHVIEHVDDFEFFIKELERISSKGYIELPSRLGDNLVFENKNDHIWWFYFDDTANKLIVSKKNQLIDPFITVATAKLFEEIFRESLVIELAWEEKIDYKIDNQIRQENFKKISFFKLFRKYLSKKIRTIFK
;
A
#
# COMPACT_ATOMS: atom_id res chain seq x y z
N LEU A 1 -13.23 13.22 -1.15
CA LEU A 1 -13.84 12.05 -1.79
C LEU A 1 -12.77 10.97 -2.02
N LEU A 2 -13.01 9.74 -1.53
CA LEU A 2 -12.15 8.59 -1.72
C LEU A 2 -12.88 7.55 -2.60
N LYS A 3 -12.20 6.99 -3.61
CA LYS A 3 -12.81 6.01 -4.53
C LYS A 3 -11.78 5.04 -5.09
N ARG A 4 -12.22 3.85 -5.48
CA ARG A 4 -11.37 2.91 -6.23
C ARG A 4 -10.90 3.51 -7.54
N THR A 5 -9.70 3.16 -7.90
CA THR A 5 -9.07 3.54 -9.15
C THR A 5 -8.12 2.44 -9.65
N THR A 6 -7.34 2.72 -10.66
CA THR A 6 -6.23 1.88 -11.13
C THR A 6 -5.03 2.76 -11.46
N ILE A 7 -3.84 2.20 -11.41
CA ILE A 7 -2.61 2.91 -11.82
C ILE A 7 -2.69 3.35 -13.29
N ASN A 8 -3.41 2.62 -14.13
CA ASN A 8 -3.62 3.03 -15.53
C ASN A 8 -4.43 4.32 -15.62
N PHE A 9 -5.50 4.45 -14.84
CA PHE A 9 -6.28 5.69 -14.77
C PHE A 9 -5.44 6.87 -14.27
N VAL A 10 -4.58 6.64 -13.27
CA VAL A 10 -3.64 7.65 -12.75
C VAL A 10 -2.66 8.07 -13.84
N ASN A 11 -2.07 7.13 -14.57
CA ASN A 11 -1.18 7.41 -15.70
C ASN A 11 -1.87 8.23 -16.81
N ASP A 12 -3.13 7.92 -17.13
CA ASP A 12 -3.91 8.68 -18.10
C ASP A 12 -4.22 10.10 -17.62
N THR A 13 -4.45 10.26 -16.32
CA THR A 13 -4.62 11.57 -15.68
C THR A 13 -3.35 12.41 -15.81
N PHE A 14 -2.17 11.84 -15.60
CA PHE A 14 -0.90 12.55 -15.76
C PHE A 14 -0.62 12.94 -17.22
N ARG A 15 -0.98 12.08 -18.19
CA ARG A 15 -0.84 12.45 -19.62
C ARG A 15 -1.69 13.67 -19.98
N LYS A 16 -2.88 13.81 -19.39
CA LYS A 16 -3.78 14.95 -19.61
C LYS A 16 -3.32 16.22 -18.87
N ASN A 17 -2.49 16.08 -17.84
CA ASN A 17 -2.04 17.14 -16.95
C ASN A 17 -0.51 17.16 -16.84
N ALA A 18 0.17 17.24 -17.98
CA ALA A 18 1.63 17.13 -18.07
C ALA A 18 2.41 18.17 -17.25
N ASN A 19 1.78 19.29 -16.91
CA ASN A 19 2.39 20.39 -16.14
C ASN A 19 2.21 20.23 -14.61
N TRP A 20 1.55 19.18 -14.14
CA TRP A 20 1.36 18.99 -12.72
C TRP A 20 2.67 18.74 -11.98
N LYS A 21 2.80 19.36 -10.82
CA LYS A 21 3.85 19.06 -9.85
C LYS A 21 3.44 17.82 -9.05
N ILE A 22 4.07 16.69 -9.33
CA ILE A 22 3.71 15.39 -8.76
C ILE A 22 4.78 14.97 -7.76
N LEU A 23 4.37 14.62 -6.55
CA LEU A 23 5.22 13.99 -5.53
C LEU A 23 4.98 12.48 -5.52
N ASP A 24 6.04 11.69 -5.49
CA ASP A 24 6.01 10.28 -5.10
C ASP A 24 6.71 10.12 -3.75
N ILE A 25 5.93 9.82 -2.70
CA ILE A 25 6.40 9.70 -1.32
C ILE A 25 6.55 8.23 -0.93
N GLY A 26 7.66 7.88 -0.27
CA GLY A 26 8.02 6.50 0.05
C GLY A 26 8.36 5.71 -1.22
N CYS A 27 9.04 6.37 -2.15
CA CYS A 27 9.27 5.88 -3.50
C CYS A 27 10.17 4.63 -3.58
N GLY A 28 10.94 4.33 -2.50
CA GLY A 28 11.94 3.27 -2.54
C GLY A 28 12.82 3.38 -3.78
N TYR A 29 13.11 2.25 -4.41
CA TYR A 29 13.90 2.18 -5.64
C TYR A 29 13.06 2.21 -6.92
N THR A 30 11.76 2.44 -6.84
CA THR A 30 10.82 2.30 -7.97
C THR A 30 9.93 3.54 -8.15
N ALA A 31 10.51 4.72 -8.02
CA ALA A 31 9.78 5.98 -8.15
C ALA A 31 9.01 6.08 -9.46
N HIS A 32 7.81 6.62 -9.38
CA HIS A 32 6.94 6.81 -10.54
C HIS A 32 7.60 7.75 -11.56
N LYS A 33 7.57 7.36 -12.83
CA LYS A 33 8.27 8.09 -13.92
C LYS A 33 7.81 9.53 -14.10
N ASN A 34 6.56 9.84 -13.79
CA ASN A 34 5.98 11.18 -13.91
C ASN A 34 6.17 12.04 -12.64
N ALA A 35 6.74 11.50 -11.56
CA ALA A 35 7.01 12.28 -10.37
C ALA A 35 8.08 13.34 -10.66
N SER A 36 7.77 14.60 -10.35
CA SER A 36 8.69 15.74 -10.45
C SER A 36 9.53 15.91 -9.17
N VAL A 37 9.00 15.42 -8.05
CA VAL A 37 9.68 15.33 -6.76
C VAL A 37 9.48 13.92 -6.23
N ILE A 38 10.52 13.34 -5.66
CA ILE A 38 10.48 12.03 -5.02
C ILE A 38 11.00 12.16 -3.60
N ALA A 39 10.40 11.43 -2.66
CA ALA A 39 10.80 11.52 -1.26
C ALA A 39 10.75 10.17 -0.56
N ASP A 40 11.69 9.93 0.32
CA ASP A 40 11.77 8.71 1.13
C ASP A 40 12.42 8.99 2.48
N ILE A 41 12.16 8.14 3.49
CA ILE A 41 12.88 8.18 4.77
C ILE A 41 14.32 7.67 4.62
N GLN A 42 14.55 6.73 3.70
CA GLN A 42 15.89 6.25 3.36
C GLN A 42 16.62 7.31 2.55
N ASP A 43 17.92 7.47 2.78
CA ASP A 43 18.74 8.31 1.90
C ASP A 43 19.04 7.56 0.59
N LEU A 44 18.29 7.91 -0.44
CA LEU A 44 18.42 7.38 -1.79
C LEU A 44 19.01 8.40 -2.77
N SER A 45 19.63 9.47 -2.27
CA SER A 45 20.22 10.55 -3.07
C SER A 45 21.20 10.03 -4.12
N ASN A 46 22.07 9.09 -3.74
CA ASN A 46 23.03 8.46 -4.67
C ASN A 46 22.36 7.61 -5.77
N PHE A 47 21.18 7.04 -5.49
CA PHE A 47 20.44 6.27 -6.49
C PHE A 47 19.67 7.18 -7.46
N TYR A 48 19.18 8.31 -6.95
CA TYR A 48 18.39 9.28 -7.71
C TYR A 48 19.16 10.56 -8.05
N GLU A 49 20.44 10.47 -8.40
CA GLU A 49 21.33 11.64 -8.68
C GLU A 49 20.73 12.66 -9.68
N ASN A 50 19.94 12.19 -10.64
CA ASN A 50 19.34 13.03 -11.69
C ASN A 50 17.86 13.38 -11.43
N LYS A 51 17.35 13.16 -10.21
CA LYS A 51 15.97 13.48 -9.82
C LYS A 51 15.94 14.41 -8.62
N ASN A 52 14.86 15.16 -8.48
CA ASN A 52 14.63 15.98 -7.30
C ASN A 52 14.22 15.09 -6.12
N PHE A 53 15.21 14.48 -5.46
CA PHE A 53 15.04 13.63 -4.30
C PHE A 53 15.13 14.43 -3.01
N ILE A 54 14.22 14.15 -2.05
CA ILE A 54 14.17 14.77 -0.73
C ILE A 54 14.11 13.66 0.32
N GLN A 55 15.10 13.62 1.19
CA GLN A 55 15.06 12.72 2.34
C GLN A 55 14.12 13.27 3.41
N ILE A 56 13.19 12.43 3.89
CA ILE A 56 12.28 12.78 4.99
C ILE A 56 12.94 12.37 6.30
N THR A 57 13.30 13.35 7.11
CA THR A 57 13.98 13.13 8.40
C THR A 57 13.11 13.45 9.61
N GLU A 58 11.95 14.07 9.38
CA GLU A 58 11.02 14.50 10.43
C GLU A 58 9.62 13.92 10.18
N LYS A 59 8.83 13.84 11.25
CA LYS A 59 7.44 13.39 11.16
C LYS A 59 6.58 14.31 10.29
N LYS A 60 6.80 15.64 10.39
CA LYS A 60 6.17 16.63 9.51
C LYS A 60 6.89 16.62 8.17
N LEU A 61 6.12 16.48 7.09
CA LEU A 61 6.69 16.48 5.74
C LEU A 61 7.27 17.87 5.39
N PRO A 62 8.49 17.94 4.78
CA PRO A 62 9.21 19.18 4.52
C PRO A 62 8.67 19.94 3.30
N PHE A 63 7.34 19.96 3.14
CA PHE A 63 6.63 20.59 2.04
C PHE A 63 5.64 21.63 2.53
N LYS A 64 5.34 22.62 1.68
CA LYS A 64 4.32 23.64 1.95
C LYS A 64 2.91 23.07 1.76
N ASP A 65 1.93 23.80 2.32
CA ASP A 65 0.53 23.48 2.10
C ASP A 65 0.18 23.59 0.60
N LYS A 66 -0.51 22.56 0.09
CA LYS A 66 -0.92 22.47 -1.33
C LYS A 66 0.24 22.71 -2.33
N GLU A 67 1.42 22.25 -1.96
CA GLU A 67 2.60 22.40 -2.83
C GLU A 67 2.54 21.56 -4.09
N PHE A 68 1.80 20.43 -4.04
CA PHE A 68 1.70 19.50 -5.14
C PHE A 68 0.27 19.45 -5.72
N ASP A 69 0.20 19.33 -7.04
CA ASP A 69 -1.07 19.08 -7.73
C ASP A 69 -1.56 17.65 -7.50
N PHE A 70 -0.62 16.72 -7.26
CA PHE A 70 -0.92 15.32 -7.02
C PHE A 70 0.17 14.63 -6.19
N VAL A 71 -0.25 13.74 -5.28
CA VAL A 71 0.65 12.91 -4.47
C VAL A 71 0.39 11.44 -4.74
N ILE A 72 1.46 10.67 -4.94
CA ILE A 72 1.46 9.20 -4.99
C ILE A 72 2.01 8.70 -3.65
N ALA A 73 1.29 7.80 -2.99
CA ALA A 73 1.73 7.08 -1.81
C ALA A 73 1.44 5.57 -2.02
N SER A 74 2.42 4.87 -2.57
CA SER A 74 2.32 3.45 -2.91
C SER A 74 3.14 2.63 -1.93
N HIS A 75 2.49 1.72 -1.19
CA HIS A 75 3.11 0.86 -0.19
C HIS A 75 3.90 1.62 0.89
N VAL A 76 3.30 2.65 1.47
CA VAL A 76 3.89 3.53 2.50
C VAL A 76 3.09 3.53 3.79
N ILE A 77 1.78 3.68 3.66
CA ILE A 77 0.90 3.99 4.81
C ILE A 77 0.84 2.82 5.80
N GLU A 78 1.05 1.60 5.35
CA GLU A 78 1.11 0.40 6.17
C GLU A 78 2.29 0.38 7.16
N HIS A 79 3.33 1.17 6.90
CA HIS A 79 4.55 1.23 7.71
C HIS A 79 4.56 2.38 8.73
N VAL A 80 3.69 3.40 8.56
CA VAL A 80 3.76 4.60 9.40
C VAL A 80 3.20 4.37 10.80
N ASP A 81 3.92 4.81 11.83
CA ASP A 81 3.49 4.67 13.23
C ASP A 81 2.20 5.44 13.52
N ASP A 82 2.12 6.69 13.05
CA ASP A 82 0.99 7.58 13.25
C ASP A 82 0.22 7.77 11.94
N PHE A 83 -0.67 6.82 11.68
CA PHE A 83 -1.51 6.82 10.50
C PHE A 83 -2.30 8.13 10.33
N GLU A 84 -2.93 8.62 11.41
CA GLU A 84 -3.80 9.80 11.32
C GLU A 84 -3.02 11.07 11.00
N PHE A 85 -1.83 11.21 11.58
CA PHE A 85 -0.97 12.34 11.28
C PHE A 85 -0.49 12.30 9.83
N PHE A 86 -0.07 11.13 9.34
CA PHE A 86 0.40 10.99 7.97
C PHE A 86 -0.69 11.29 6.93
N ILE A 87 -1.92 10.82 7.16
CA ILE A 87 -3.07 11.16 6.29
C ILE A 87 -3.29 12.68 6.24
N LYS A 88 -3.26 13.37 7.40
CA LYS A 88 -3.38 14.83 7.45
C LYS A 88 -2.25 15.54 6.71
N GLU A 89 -1.04 15.01 6.76
CA GLU A 89 0.09 15.56 6.01
C GLU A 89 -0.11 15.38 4.49
N LEU A 90 -0.59 14.23 4.02
CA LEU A 90 -0.93 14.05 2.60
C LEU A 90 -2.00 15.06 2.16
N GLU A 91 -3.07 15.23 2.94
CA GLU A 91 -4.12 16.22 2.69
C GLU A 91 -3.62 17.66 2.75
N ARG A 92 -2.64 17.96 3.61
CA ARG A 92 -2.02 19.28 3.73
C ARG A 92 -1.23 19.64 2.48
N ILE A 93 -0.40 18.73 1.98
CA ILE A 93 0.53 19.01 0.89
C ILE A 93 -0.10 18.93 -0.51
N SER A 94 -1.26 18.28 -0.64
CA SER A 94 -2.01 18.21 -1.91
C SER A 94 -3.51 18.16 -1.66
N SER A 95 -4.30 18.45 -2.70
CA SER A 95 -5.75 18.22 -2.72
C SER A 95 -6.13 16.93 -3.43
N LYS A 96 -5.18 16.27 -4.09
CA LYS A 96 -5.45 15.07 -4.89
C LYS A 96 -4.30 14.08 -4.76
N GLY A 97 -4.64 12.80 -4.84
CA GLY A 97 -3.61 11.80 -4.85
C GLY A 97 -4.09 10.40 -5.15
N TYR A 98 -3.13 9.50 -5.13
CA TYR A 98 -3.29 8.07 -5.29
C TYR A 98 -2.63 7.35 -4.11
N ILE A 99 -3.34 6.37 -3.59
CA ILE A 99 -2.87 5.50 -2.52
C ILE A 99 -2.95 4.07 -3.02
N GLU A 100 -1.87 3.34 -2.85
CA GLU A 100 -1.79 1.92 -3.09
C GLU A 100 -1.40 1.20 -1.80
N LEU A 101 -2.17 0.18 -1.43
CA LEU A 101 -2.02 -0.55 -0.19
C LEU A 101 -2.12 -2.06 -0.46
N PRO A 102 -1.41 -2.90 0.29
CA PRO A 102 -1.64 -4.33 0.20
C PRO A 102 -3.04 -4.69 0.72
N SER A 103 -3.73 -5.57 0.03
CA SER A 103 -4.93 -6.18 0.60
C SER A 103 -4.55 -7.06 1.80
N ARG A 104 -5.52 -7.39 2.67
CA ARG A 104 -5.26 -8.32 3.78
C ARG A 104 -4.73 -9.67 3.32
N LEU A 105 -5.17 -10.14 2.16
CA LEU A 105 -4.67 -11.38 1.59
C LEU A 105 -3.22 -11.21 1.13
N GLY A 106 -2.93 -10.22 0.29
CA GLY A 106 -1.58 -9.93 -0.19
C GLY A 106 -0.58 -9.75 0.95
N ASP A 107 -0.95 -8.95 1.95
CA ASP A 107 -0.13 -8.70 3.12
C ASP A 107 0.20 -9.96 3.94
N ASN A 108 -0.76 -10.87 4.12
CA ASN A 108 -0.54 -12.10 4.89
C ASN A 108 0.35 -13.12 4.18
N LEU A 109 0.44 -13.08 2.84
CA LEU A 109 1.17 -14.10 2.07
C LEU A 109 2.67 -13.83 2.02
N VAL A 110 3.10 -12.58 2.18
CA VAL A 110 4.46 -12.11 1.89
C VAL A 110 5.34 -12.13 3.15
N PHE A 111 6.53 -12.73 3.04
CA PHE A 111 7.47 -12.85 4.17
C PHE A 111 7.92 -11.50 4.71
N GLU A 112 8.29 -10.58 3.83
CA GLU A 112 8.83 -9.27 4.16
C GLU A 112 7.80 -8.42 4.91
N ASN A 113 6.53 -8.52 4.56
CA ASN A 113 5.45 -7.73 5.17
C ASN A 113 5.16 -8.12 6.62
N LYS A 114 5.54 -9.33 7.04
CA LYS A 114 5.12 -9.89 8.34
C LYS A 114 5.44 -9.00 9.54
N ASN A 115 6.62 -8.40 9.55
CA ASN A 115 7.10 -7.61 10.68
C ASN A 115 7.10 -6.10 10.38
N ASP A 116 7.11 -5.72 9.12
CA ASP A 116 7.30 -4.34 8.69
C ASP A 116 5.99 -3.57 8.56
N HIS A 117 4.87 -4.27 8.32
CA HIS A 117 3.56 -3.64 8.23
C HIS A 117 2.89 -3.59 9.60
N ILE A 118 2.41 -2.42 9.96
CA ILE A 118 1.73 -2.13 11.23
C ILE A 118 0.22 -2.17 11.08
N TRP A 119 -0.27 -1.80 9.90
CA TRP A 119 -1.68 -1.60 9.63
C TRP A 119 -2.22 -2.55 8.57
N TRP A 120 -3.50 -2.89 8.73
CA TRP A 120 -4.33 -3.55 7.73
C TRP A 120 -5.40 -2.62 7.23
N PHE A 121 -5.72 -2.80 5.94
CA PHE A 121 -6.67 -1.99 5.23
C PHE A 121 -7.78 -2.83 4.59
N TYR A 122 -8.95 -2.22 4.53
CA TYR A 122 -10.09 -2.68 3.76
C TYR A 122 -10.82 -1.45 3.23
N PHE A 123 -11.26 -1.47 1.99
CA PHE A 123 -12.04 -0.38 1.43
C PHE A 123 -13.52 -0.76 1.42
N ASP A 124 -14.34 0.02 2.11
CA ASP A 124 -15.81 -0.11 2.10
C ASP A 124 -16.35 0.68 0.90
N ASP A 125 -16.69 -0.05 -0.17
CA ASP A 125 -17.21 0.52 -1.42
C ASP A 125 -18.60 1.14 -1.26
N THR A 126 -19.35 0.75 -0.22
CA THR A 126 -20.67 1.32 0.06
C THR A 126 -20.57 2.68 0.74
N ALA A 127 -19.67 2.79 1.70
CA ALA A 127 -19.43 4.03 2.45
C ALA A 127 -18.36 4.94 1.82
N ASN A 128 -17.63 4.46 0.80
CA ASN A 128 -16.45 5.10 0.21
C ASN A 128 -15.41 5.48 1.28
N LYS A 129 -15.11 4.55 2.18
CA LYS A 129 -14.20 4.77 3.31
C LYS A 129 -13.11 3.70 3.39
N LEU A 130 -11.92 4.15 3.76
CA LEU A 130 -10.82 3.26 4.13
C LEU A 130 -11.00 2.80 5.58
N ILE A 131 -11.18 1.51 5.78
CA ILE A 131 -11.25 0.93 7.12
C ILE A 131 -9.86 0.46 7.51
N VAL A 132 -9.37 0.96 8.63
CA VAL A 132 -8.00 0.77 9.11
C VAL A 132 -8.02 0.02 10.43
N SER A 133 -7.15 -0.97 10.58
CA SER A 133 -6.99 -1.71 11.83
C SER A 133 -5.53 -2.09 12.06
N LYS A 134 -5.18 -2.40 13.31
CA LYS A 134 -3.86 -3.00 13.58
C LYS A 134 -3.74 -4.35 12.87
N LYS A 135 -2.55 -4.59 12.33
CA LYS A 135 -2.24 -5.86 11.66
C LYS A 135 -2.33 -7.05 12.62
N ASN A 136 -2.93 -8.14 12.14
CA ASN A 136 -2.96 -9.43 12.80
C ASN A 136 -2.64 -10.54 11.79
N GLN A 137 -1.45 -11.15 11.89
CA GLN A 137 -1.00 -12.18 10.97
C GLN A 137 -1.81 -13.47 11.13
N LEU A 138 -2.63 -13.81 10.14
CA LEU A 138 -3.54 -14.97 10.14
C LEU A 138 -2.99 -16.20 9.43
N ILE A 139 -2.06 -16.00 8.48
CA ILE A 139 -1.45 -17.08 7.69
C ILE A 139 0.06 -16.95 7.84
N ASP A 140 0.78 -18.05 8.04
CA ASP A 140 2.23 -18.01 7.91
C ASP A 140 2.60 -17.67 6.47
N PRO A 141 3.41 -16.63 6.23
CA PRO A 141 3.77 -16.25 4.88
C PRO A 141 4.56 -17.36 4.17
N PHE A 142 4.47 -17.41 2.85
CA PHE A 142 5.13 -18.45 2.05
C PHE A 142 5.56 -17.98 0.65
N ILE A 143 5.43 -16.68 0.36
CA ILE A 143 5.93 -16.06 -0.86
C ILE A 143 6.77 -14.82 -0.53
N THR A 144 7.67 -14.45 -1.45
CA THR A 144 8.44 -13.21 -1.37
C THR A 144 7.69 -12.07 -2.06
N VAL A 145 8.09 -10.82 -1.81
CA VAL A 145 7.60 -9.64 -2.55
C VAL A 145 7.75 -9.85 -4.07
N ALA A 146 8.87 -10.41 -4.53
CA ALA A 146 9.07 -10.67 -5.96
C ALA A 146 8.03 -11.64 -6.54
N THR A 147 7.67 -12.70 -5.79
CA THR A 147 6.61 -13.64 -6.19
C THR A 147 5.23 -12.98 -6.14
N ALA A 148 4.98 -12.15 -5.14
CA ALA A 148 3.72 -11.41 -5.04
C ALA A 148 3.50 -10.49 -6.25
N LYS A 149 4.54 -9.80 -6.72
CA LYS A 149 4.49 -8.98 -7.94
C LYS A 149 4.08 -9.76 -9.20
N LEU A 150 4.54 -11.01 -9.35
CA LEU A 150 4.08 -11.86 -10.45
C LEU A 150 2.59 -12.21 -10.33
N PHE A 151 2.10 -12.43 -9.11
CA PHE A 151 0.66 -12.67 -8.90
C PHE A 151 -0.17 -11.41 -9.14
N GLU A 152 0.36 -10.23 -8.85
CA GLU A 152 -0.30 -8.95 -9.12
C GLU A 152 -0.51 -8.69 -10.61
N GLU A 153 0.30 -9.23 -11.50
CA GLU A 153 0.08 -9.13 -12.95
C GLU A 153 -1.28 -9.71 -13.36
N ILE A 154 -1.79 -10.70 -12.61
CA ILE A 154 -3.03 -11.41 -12.92
C ILE A 154 -4.13 -11.13 -11.89
N PHE A 155 -3.78 -11.03 -10.61
CA PHE A 155 -4.71 -10.97 -9.47
C PHE A 155 -4.60 -9.64 -8.70
N ARG A 156 -4.23 -8.56 -9.36
CA ARG A 156 -3.97 -7.27 -8.71
C ARG A 156 -5.11 -6.80 -7.82
N GLU A 157 -6.34 -6.84 -8.30
CA GLU A 157 -7.54 -6.42 -7.55
C GLU A 157 -7.76 -7.21 -6.25
N SER A 158 -7.24 -8.45 -6.19
CA SER A 158 -7.32 -9.29 -4.99
C SER A 158 -6.18 -9.04 -4.00
N LEU A 159 -5.03 -8.58 -4.49
CA LEU A 159 -3.80 -8.44 -3.70
C LEU A 159 -3.51 -7.00 -3.30
N VAL A 160 -4.06 -6.03 -4.04
CA VAL A 160 -3.80 -4.60 -3.86
C VAL A 160 -5.10 -3.82 -3.79
N ILE A 161 -5.12 -2.78 -2.95
CA ILE A 161 -6.17 -1.78 -2.86
C ILE A 161 -5.64 -0.51 -3.50
N GLU A 162 -6.25 -0.06 -4.59
CA GLU A 162 -5.87 1.14 -5.33
C GLU A 162 -6.97 2.21 -5.18
N LEU A 163 -6.62 3.37 -4.61
CA LEU A 163 -7.57 4.44 -4.30
C LEU A 163 -7.08 5.78 -4.83
N ALA A 164 -7.99 6.54 -5.44
CA ALA A 164 -7.81 7.96 -5.68
C ALA A 164 -8.57 8.77 -4.63
N TRP A 165 -7.98 9.86 -4.18
CA TRP A 165 -8.62 10.80 -3.27
C TRP A 165 -8.62 12.22 -3.81
N GLU A 166 -9.64 12.98 -3.43
CA GLU A 166 -9.80 14.40 -3.73
C GLU A 166 -10.30 15.13 -2.49
N GLU A 167 -9.61 16.19 -2.10
CA GLU A 167 -9.74 17.03 -0.91
C GLU A 167 -9.50 16.26 0.39
N LYS A 168 -10.13 15.12 0.60
CA LYS A 168 -10.08 14.39 1.87
C LYS A 168 -10.01 12.88 1.68
N ILE A 169 -9.24 12.24 2.54
CA ILE A 169 -9.10 10.78 2.63
C ILE A 169 -10.04 10.32 3.75
N ASP A 170 -11.23 9.85 3.39
CA ASP A 170 -12.20 9.37 4.36
C ASP A 170 -11.80 8.00 4.91
N TYR A 171 -11.58 7.91 6.21
CA TYR A 171 -11.20 6.66 6.88
C TYR A 171 -11.97 6.44 8.19
N LYS A 172 -11.93 5.21 8.67
CA LYS A 172 -12.40 4.81 10.00
C LYS A 172 -11.40 3.84 10.61
N ILE A 173 -10.91 4.15 11.81
CA ILE A 173 -10.13 3.20 12.59
C ILE A 173 -11.09 2.24 13.26
N ASP A 174 -10.97 0.97 12.93
CA ASP A 174 -11.78 -0.11 13.50
C ASP A 174 -10.94 -0.91 14.49
N ASN A 175 -11.00 -0.49 15.75
CA ASN A 175 -10.36 -1.22 16.86
C ASN A 175 -11.15 -2.47 17.27
N GLN A 176 -12.36 -2.65 16.71
CA GLN A 176 -13.28 -3.75 17.02
C GLN A 176 -13.29 -4.80 15.92
N ILE A 177 -12.38 -4.79 14.94
CA ILE A 177 -12.28 -5.95 14.08
C ILE A 177 -12.19 -7.12 15.02
N ARG A 178 -13.33 -7.79 15.14
CA ARG A 178 -13.52 -8.97 15.97
C ARG A 178 -12.23 -9.76 15.82
N GLN A 179 -11.46 -9.80 16.88
CA GLN A 179 -10.51 -10.88 17.08
C GLN A 179 -11.36 -12.15 17.19
N GLU A 180 -12.09 -12.43 16.11
CA GLU A 180 -12.66 -13.75 15.94
C GLU A 180 -11.46 -14.65 16.12
N ASN A 181 -11.61 -15.62 17.00
CA ASN A 181 -10.57 -16.58 17.34
C ASN A 181 -10.20 -17.44 16.12
N PHE A 182 -9.81 -16.76 15.03
CA PHE A 182 -9.27 -17.43 13.85
C PHE A 182 -7.98 -18.11 14.24
N LYS A 183 -8.03 -19.43 14.21
CA LYS A 183 -6.84 -20.22 14.42
C LYS A 183 -5.89 -19.96 13.26
N LYS A 184 -4.75 -19.35 13.56
CA LYS A 184 -3.69 -19.09 12.58
C LYS A 184 -3.44 -20.32 11.70
N ILE A 185 -3.36 -20.09 10.39
CA ILE A 185 -3.06 -21.13 9.41
C ILE A 185 -1.55 -21.21 9.25
N SER A 186 -0.95 -22.28 9.79
CA SER A 186 0.49 -22.50 9.62
C SER A 186 0.81 -23.10 8.25
N PHE A 187 1.98 -22.77 7.73
CA PHE A 187 2.51 -23.36 6.49
C PHE A 187 2.54 -24.88 6.54
N PHE A 188 2.96 -25.45 7.68
CA PHE A 188 2.96 -26.91 7.88
C PHE A 188 1.58 -27.53 7.73
N LYS A 189 0.54 -26.86 8.22
CA LYS A 189 -0.85 -27.35 8.07
C LYS A 189 -1.29 -27.35 6.60
N LEU A 190 -0.92 -26.33 5.83
CA LEU A 190 -1.20 -26.26 4.39
C LEU A 190 -0.47 -27.38 3.64
N PHE A 191 0.81 -27.55 3.90
CA PHE A 191 1.65 -28.59 3.30
C PHE A 191 1.13 -30.00 3.61
N ARG A 192 0.80 -30.30 4.87
CA ARG A 192 0.20 -31.57 5.27
C ARG A 192 -1.11 -31.87 4.53
N LYS A 193 -1.95 -30.84 4.35
CA LYS A 193 -3.19 -30.96 3.59
C LYS A 193 -2.94 -31.29 2.12
N TYR A 194 -1.96 -30.63 1.52
CA TYR A 194 -1.55 -30.88 0.14
C TYR A 194 -1.03 -32.31 -0.04
N LEU A 195 -0.11 -32.76 0.81
CA LEU A 195 0.42 -34.14 0.77
C LEU A 195 -0.68 -35.19 0.94
N SER A 196 -1.57 -35.01 1.93
CA SER A 196 -2.71 -35.92 2.15
C SER A 196 -3.59 -36.04 0.91
N LYS A 197 -3.81 -34.97 0.17
CA LYS A 197 -4.59 -35.01 -1.08
C LYS A 197 -3.81 -35.76 -2.18
N LYS A 198 -2.52 -35.51 -2.35
CA LYS A 198 -1.66 -36.18 -3.34
C LYS A 198 -1.60 -37.69 -3.10
N ILE A 199 -1.39 -38.10 -1.85
CA ILE A 199 -1.37 -39.54 -1.48
C ILE A 199 -2.69 -40.22 -1.85
N ARG A 200 -3.84 -39.60 -1.51
CA ARG A 200 -5.14 -40.17 -1.88
C ARG A 200 -5.37 -40.30 -3.39
N THR A 201 -4.70 -39.46 -4.20
CA THR A 201 -4.83 -39.54 -5.67
C THR A 201 -3.97 -40.66 -6.27
N ILE A 202 -2.91 -41.08 -5.58
CA ILE A 202 -2.02 -42.18 -6.01
C ILE A 202 -2.65 -43.54 -5.72
N PHE A 203 -3.46 -43.64 -4.66
CA PHE A 203 -4.10 -44.86 -4.24
C PHE A 203 -5.57 -45.01 -4.71
N LYS A 204 -6.00 -44.18 -5.66
CA LYS A 204 -7.22 -44.37 -6.45
C LYS A 204 -6.89 -44.98 -7.81
#